data_4050aedd6c997f2ae89f95bb8cf4843c
#
_entry.id   4050aedd6c997f2ae89f95bb8cf4843c
#
_cell.length_a   1.000
_cell.length_b   1.000
_cell.length_c   1.000
_cell.angle_alpha   90.00
_cell.angle_beta   90.00
_cell.angle_gamma   90.00
#
_symmetry.space_group_name_H-M   'P 1'
#
loop_
_entity.id
_entity.type
_entity.pdbx_description
1 polymer ?
#
loop_
_entity_poly.entity_id
_entity_poly.type
_entity_poly.pdbx_seq_one_letter_code
_entity_poly.pdbx_strand_id
1 'polypeptide(L)'
;MNDLPVYLFVGFMGAGKTRFIQEILADADFCTSDKVLLLICEGSESDYNPSLFLHDNVVMHCVKNERDLTPEYLSTLEEKHNPKRIIVEYNGAWWLPAIYSAMPKHWFVFQNLCIANSIEFPLNAVAMPDLSSDKLEDADIVLFNRCQDSTKKHVLQAFVRKVNTDG
;
A
#
# COMPACT_ATOMS: atom_id res chain seq x y z
N MET A 1 -16.53 19.15 -3.08
CA MET A 1 -15.23 18.46 -3.05
C MET A 1 -15.43 17.18 -3.84
N ASN A 2 -14.56 16.87 -4.76
CA ASN A 2 -14.62 15.58 -5.45
C ASN A 2 -13.97 14.54 -4.55
N ASP A 3 -14.56 13.34 -4.48
CA ASP A 3 -13.98 12.22 -3.75
C ASP A 3 -12.60 11.87 -4.30
N LEU A 4 -11.62 11.66 -3.42
CA LEU A 4 -10.23 11.42 -3.79
C LEU A 4 -9.87 9.94 -3.57
N PRO A 5 -9.59 9.18 -4.64
CA PRO A 5 -9.31 7.76 -4.54
C PRO A 5 -7.91 7.50 -3.97
N VAL A 6 -7.86 6.54 -3.04
CA VAL A 6 -6.64 6.05 -2.39
C VAL A 6 -6.39 4.61 -2.81
N TYR A 7 -5.20 4.35 -3.33
CA TYR A 7 -4.67 3.01 -3.56
C TYR A 7 -3.72 2.69 -2.40
N LEU A 8 -4.13 1.78 -1.55
CA LEU A 8 -3.41 1.43 -0.33
C LEU A 8 -2.62 0.15 -0.53
N PHE A 9 -1.30 0.23 -0.41
CA PHE A 9 -0.39 -0.92 -0.50
C PHE A 9 0.10 -1.29 0.89
N VAL A 10 -0.32 -2.45 1.36
CA VAL A 10 0.01 -3.00 2.67
C VAL A 10 0.85 -4.26 2.57
N GLY A 11 1.41 -4.70 3.68
CA GLY A 11 2.26 -5.89 3.76
C GLY A 11 3.56 -5.61 4.51
N PHE A 12 4.22 -6.65 4.97
CA PHE A 12 5.44 -6.52 5.77
C PHE A 12 6.61 -5.92 5.00
N MET A 13 7.60 -5.41 5.74
CA MET A 13 8.85 -4.94 5.18
C MET A 13 9.48 -6.02 4.29
N GLY A 14 10.05 -5.62 3.16
CA GLY A 14 10.67 -6.56 2.21
C GLY A 14 9.69 -7.37 1.36
N ALA A 15 8.37 -7.19 1.52
CA ALA A 15 7.36 -7.88 0.71
C ALA A 15 7.39 -7.49 -0.77
N GLY A 16 7.97 -6.35 -1.12
CA GLY A 16 8.10 -5.87 -2.50
C GLY A 16 7.11 -4.78 -2.89
N LYS A 17 6.52 -4.07 -1.91
CA LYS A 17 5.59 -2.96 -2.14
C LYS A 17 6.18 -1.88 -3.05
N THR A 18 7.34 -1.33 -2.68
CA THR A 18 8.06 -0.29 -3.44
C THR A 18 8.24 -0.65 -4.90
N ARG A 19 8.71 -1.88 -5.17
CA ARG A 19 8.92 -2.36 -6.53
C ARG A 19 7.61 -2.45 -7.30
N PHE A 20 6.58 -2.99 -6.70
CA PHE A 20 5.27 -3.11 -7.34
C PHE A 20 4.67 -1.74 -7.65
N ILE A 21 4.73 -0.79 -6.69
CA ILE A 21 4.28 0.59 -6.91
C ILE A 21 5.06 1.24 -8.06
N GLN A 22 6.37 1.04 -8.12
CA GLN A 22 7.18 1.58 -9.22
C GLN A 22 6.80 0.97 -10.57
N GLU A 23 6.49 -0.33 -10.63
CA GLU A 23 6.03 -1.01 -11.84
C GLU A 23 4.68 -0.45 -12.32
N ILE A 24 3.70 -0.23 -11.43
CA ILE A 24 2.41 0.36 -11.82
C ILE A 24 2.52 1.84 -12.22
N LEU A 25 3.45 2.59 -11.63
CA LEU A 25 3.72 3.98 -12.03
C LEU A 25 4.41 4.09 -13.40
N ALA A 26 4.96 3.00 -13.91
CA ALA A 26 5.52 2.89 -15.25
C ALA A 26 4.51 2.34 -16.28
N ASP A 27 3.35 1.86 -15.83
CA ASP A 27 2.35 1.21 -16.66
C ASP A 27 1.33 2.20 -17.24
N ALA A 28 1.16 2.19 -18.56
CA ALA A 28 0.25 3.09 -19.28
C ALA A 28 -1.24 2.81 -19.00
N ASP A 29 -1.58 1.57 -18.64
CA ASP A 29 -2.96 1.20 -18.32
C ASP A 29 -3.39 1.72 -16.94
N PHE A 30 -2.43 1.88 -16.03
CA PHE A 30 -2.67 2.41 -14.70
C PHE A 30 -2.46 3.93 -14.62
N CYS A 31 -1.39 4.44 -15.24
CA CYS A 31 -1.00 5.84 -15.15
C CYS A 31 -1.73 6.71 -16.16
N THR A 32 -2.39 7.74 -15.63
CA THR A 32 -2.91 8.87 -16.39
C THR A 32 -1.99 10.08 -16.20
N SER A 33 -2.22 11.16 -16.97
CA SER A 33 -1.51 12.43 -16.76
C SER A 33 -1.93 13.18 -15.49
N ASP A 34 -2.89 12.66 -14.75
CA ASP A 34 -3.35 13.25 -13.49
C ASP A 34 -2.27 13.21 -12.41
N LYS A 35 -2.22 14.26 -11.59
CA LYS A 35 -1.25 14.36 -10.52
C LYS A 35 -1.49 13.29 -9.45
N VAL A 36 -0.45 12.57 -9.11
CA VAL A 36 -0.42 11.52 -8.08
C VAL A 36 0.38 12.02 -6.88
N LEU A 37 -0.16 11.83 -5.67
CA LEU A 37 0.60 11.95 -4.43
C LEU A 37 0.94 10.56 -3.93
N LEU A 38 2.23 10.25 -3.89
CA LEU A 38 2.76 9.00 -3.33
C LEU A 38 3.22 9.25 -1.90
N LEU A 39 2.48 8.71 -0.93
CA LEU A 39 2.84 8.71 0.50
C LEU A 39 3.69 7.48 0.81
N ILE A 40 4.92 7.69 1.25
CA ILE A 40 5.89 6.65 1.57
C ILE A 40 6.00 6.55 3.09
N CYS A 41 5.34 5.56 3.68
CA CYS A 41 5.36 5.32 5.13
C CYS A 41 6.43 4.29 5.53
N GLU A 42 7.08 3.64 4.56
CA GLU A 42 8.17 2.69 4.77
C GLU A 42 9.29 2.96 3.78
N GLY A 43 10.53 3.04 4.26
CA GLY A 43 11.66 3.39 3.38
C GLY A 43 11.81 4.89 3.12
N SER A 44 12.20 5.26 1.91
CA SER A 44 12.52 6.63 1.52
C SER A 44 12.24 6.91 0.04
N GLU A 45 12.23 8.18 -0.34
CA GLU A 45 12.11 8.59 -1.75
C GLU A 45 13.23 8.03 -2.63
N SER A 46 14.42 7.80 -2.06
CA SER A 46 15.57 7.24 -2.80
C SER A 46 15.41 5.77 -3.19
N ASP A 47 14.42 5.07 -2.62
CA ASP A 47 14.10 3.69 -2.98
C ASP A 47 13.30 3.62 -4.29
N TYR A 48 12.82 4.77 -4.76
CA TYR A 48 12.15 4.95 -6.04
C TYR A 48 13.06 5.55 -7.09
N ASN A 49 12.88 5.16 -8.35
CA ASN A 49 13.55 5.76 -9.49
C ASN A 49 12.53 6.51 -10.37
N PRO A 50 12.38 7.84 -10.21
CA PRO A 50 11.40 8.61 -10.97
C PRO A 50 11.59 8.56 -12.49
N SER A 51 12.80 8.25 -12.98
CA SER A 51 13.05 8.13 -14.42
C SER A 51 12.33 6.92 -15.06
N LEU A 52 11.81 6.00 -14.24
CA LEU A 52 11.02 4.86 -14.69
C LEU A 52 9.51 5.16 -14.70
N PHE A 53 9.07 6.27 -14.11
CA PHE A 53 7.67 6.65 -14.12
C PHE A 53 7.26 7.10 -15.53
N LEU A 54 6.04 6.73 -15.92
CA LEU A 54 5.52 7.07 -17.24
C LEU A 54 5.37 8.59 -17.44
N HIS A 55 5.06 9.32 -16.36
CA HIS A 55 4.82 10.76 -16.38
C HIS A 55 5.51 11.46 -15.20
N ASP A 56 5.90 12.74 -15.41
CA ASP A 56 6.47 13.63 -14.38
C ASP A 56 5.38 14.25 -13.49
N ASN A 57 4.37 13.47 -13.13
CA ASN A 57 3.18 13.91 -12.38
C ASN A 57 3.09 13.33 -10.97
N VAL A 58 4.09 12.58 -10.55
CA VAL A 58 4.14 11.94 -9.23
C VAL A 58 4.91 12.81 -8.24
N VAL A 59 4.23 13.22 -7.18
CA VAL A 59 4.85 13.90 -6.04
C VAL A 59 5.04 12.89 -4.93
N MET A 60 6.28 12.65 -4.54
CA MET A 60 6.63 11.76 -3.44
C MET A 60 6.69 12.52 -2.12
N HIS A 61 6.23 11.89 -1.04
CA HIS A 61 6.26 12.45 0.30
C HIS A 61 6.43 11.36 1.36
N CYS A 62 7.48 11.47 2.18
CA CYS A 62 7.77 10.50 3.24
C CYS A 62 7.07 10.86 4.55
N VAL A 63 6.40 9.87 5.15
CA VAL A 63 5.82 9.93 6.49
C VAL A 63 6.58 8.97 7.39
N LYS A 64 7.44 9.49 8.26
CA LYS A 64 8.37 8.66 9.05
C LYS A 64 7.79 8.12 10.35
N ASN A 65 6.76 8.78 10.89
CA ASN A 65 6.13 8.36 12.13
C ASN A 65 4.63 8.20 11.93
N GLU A 66 4.07 7.12 12.47
CA GLU A 66 2.62 6.88 12.43
C GLU A 66 1.82 8.04 13.04
N ARG A 67 2.37 8.66 14.10
CA ARG A 67 1.74 9.80 14.80
C ARG A 67 1.60 11.06 13.95
N ASP A 68 2.37 11.17 12.86
CA ASP A 68 2.30 12.29 11.93
C ASP A 68 1.11 12.13 10.96
N LEU A 69 0.54 10.92 10.85
CA LEU A 69 -0.68 10.68 10.08
C LEU A 69 -1.89 11.24 10.81
N THR A 70 -2.26 12.45 10.45
CA THR A 70 -3.48 13.12 10.95
C THR A 70 -4.30 13.68 9.79
N PRO A 71 -5.64 13.86 9.96
CA PRO A 71 -6.47 14.45 8.92
C PRO A 71 -5.98 15.83 8.47
N GLU A 72 -5.51 16.65 9.41
CA GLU A 72 -4.99 18.00 9.14
C GLU A 72 -3.73 17.93 8.29
N TYR A 73 -2.81 17.01 8.63
CA TYR A 73 -1.57 16.84 7.87
C TYR A 73 -1.84 16.37 6.44
N LEU A 74 -2.69 15.37 6.27
CA LEU A 74 -3.04 14.85 4.95
C LEU A 74 -3.80 15.88 4.11
N SER A 75 -4.70 16.68 4.73
CA SER A 75 -5.37 17.79 4.07
C SER A 75 -4.38 18.87 3.61
N THR A 76 -3.37 19.18 4.41
CA THR A 76 -2.31 20.14 4.02
C THR A 76 -1.52 19.67 2.80
N LEU A 77 -1.22 18.37 2.72
CA LEU A 77 -0.54 17.79 1.55
C LEU A 77 -1.45 17.83 0.30
N GLU A 78 -2.73 17.54 0.47
CA GLU A 78 -3.70 17.65 -0.61
C GLU A 78 -3.81 19.08 -1.14
N GLU A 79 -4.00 20.06 -0.28
CA GLU A 79 -4.08 21.48 -0.65
C GLU A 79 -2.81 21.95 -1.38
N LYS A 80 -1.65 21.55 -0.87
CA LYS A 80 -0.35 21.92 -1.45
C LYS A 80 -0.13 21.35 -2.84
N HIS A 81 -0.52 20.10 -3.05
CA HIS A 81 -0.17 19.35 -4.26
C HIS A 81 -1.34 19.19 -5.24
N ASN A 82 -2.57 19.35 -4.77
CA ASN A 82 -3.82 19.16 -5.55
C ASN A 82 -3.81 17.87 -6.39
N PRO A 83 -3.59 16.69 -5.76
CA PRO A 83 -3.55 15.42 -6.46
C PRO A 83 -4.96 15.01 -6.93
N LYS A 84 -5.02 14.13 -7.92
CA LYS A 84 -6.26 13.47 -8.36
C LYS A 84 -6.32 12.00 -7.92
N ARG A 85 -5.20 11.50 -7.37
CA ARG A 85 -5.04 10.14 -6.89
C ARG A 85 -4.00 10.10 -5.80
N ILE A 86 -4.24 9.29 -4.78
CA ILE A 86 -3.29 9.01 -3.70
C ILE A 86 -2.81 7.57 -3.84
N ILE A 87 -1.52 7.36 -3.72
CA ILE A 87 -0.91 6.04 -3.54
C ILE A 87 -0.24 6.04 -2.18
N VAL A 88 -0.50 5.03 -1.37
CA VAL A 88 0.10 4.89 -0.03
C VAL A 88 0.91 3.61 0.02
N GLU A 89 2.23 3.72 0.16
CA GLU A 89 3.08 2.62 0.61
C GLU A 89 3.06 2.59 2.13
N TYR A 90 2.17 1.77 2.69
CA TYR A 90 1.97 1.73 4.14
C TYR A 90 3.04 0.92 4.86
N ASN A 91 3.42 1.37 6.05
CA ASN A 91 4.42 0.69 6.86
C ASN A 91 3.87 -0.64 7.38
N GLY A 92 4.62 -1.73 7.16
CA GLY A 92 4.20 -3.07 7.54
C GLY A 92 4.05 -3.31 9.04
N ALA A 93 4.69 -2.48 9.87
CA ALA A 93 4.58 -2.56 11.33
C ALA A 93 3.44 -1.71 11.92
N TRP A 94 2.82 -0.81 11.14
CA TRP A 94 1.73 0.05 11.61
C TRP A 94 0.38 -0.61 11.40
N TRP A 95 -0.57 -0.33 12.30
CA TRP A 95 -1.93 -0.86 12.23
C TRP A 95 -2.81 -0.07 11.25
N LEU A 96 -3.62 -0.77 10.44
CA LEU A 96 -4.49 -0.13 9.44
C LEU A 96 -5.50 0.88 9.98
N PRO A 97 -6.10 0.72 11.18
CA PRO A 97 -6.96 1.75 11.74
C PRO A 97 -6.32 3.14 11.85
N ALA A 98 -4.99 3.24 11.94
CA ALA A 98 -4.32 4.53 12.01
C ALA A 98 -4.46 5.31 10.70
N ILE A 99 -4.20 4.69 9.54
CA ILE A 99 -4.36 5.37 8.24
C ILE A 99 -5.83 5.65 7.95
N TYR A 100 -6.75 4.72 8.25
CA TYR A 100 -8.18 4.93 8.03
C TYR A 100 -8.71 6.12 8.84
N SER A 101 -8.27 6.27 10.10
CA SER A 101 -8.65 7.39 10.96
C SER A 101 -8.02 8.71 10.54
N ALA A 102 -6.87 8.67 9.89
CA ALA A 102 -6.14 9.85 9.43
C ALA A 102 -6.67 10.40 8.10
N MET A 103 -7.34 9.59 7.30
CA MET A 103 -7.84 10.04 6.00
C MET A 103 -8.92 11.12 6.14
N PRO A 104 -8.83 12.24 5.39
CA PRO A 104 -9.92 13.21 5.27
C PRO A 104 -11.20 12.52 4.78
N LYS A 105 -12.37 13.02 5.19
CA LYS A 105 -13.67 12.37 4.94
C LYS A 105 -14.01 12.14 3.45
N HIS A 106 -13.43 12.90 2.56
CA HIS A 106 -13.64 12.78 1.10
C HIS A 106 -12.57 11.90 0.42
N TRP A 107 -11.59 11.40 1.18
CA TRP A 107 -10.71 10.35 0.70
C TRP A 107 -11.38 8.99 0.90
N PHE A 108 -11.30 8.12 -0.08
CA PHE A 108 -11.84 6.78 0.04
C PHE A 108 -10.84 5.75 -0.49
N VAL A 109 -10.74 4.63 0.18
CA VAL A 109 -9.92 3.52 -0.30
C VAL A 109 -10.62 2.94 -1.53
N PHE A 110 -10.04 3.20 -2.69
CA PHE A 110 -10.51 2.65 -3.96
C PHE A 110 -10.05 1.20 -4.10
N GLN A 111 -8.83 0.90 -3.65
CA GLN A 111 -8.29 -0.45 -3.66
C GLN A 111 -7.26 -0.63 -2.54
N ASN A 112 -7.39 -1.71 -1.79
CA ASN A 112 -6.44 -2.16 -0.78
C ASN A 112 -5.72 -3.43 -1.28
N LEU A 113 -4.41 -3.32 -1.53
CA LEU A 113 -3.57 -4.42 -2.01
C LEU A 113 -2.59 -4.87 -0.93
N CYS A 114 -2.73 -6.12 -0.49
CA CYS A 114 -1.74 -6.74 0.40
C CYS A 114 -0.69 -7.45 -0.43
N ILE A 115 0.57 -7.01 -0.33
CA ILE A 115 1.72 -7.66 -0.97
C ILE A 115 2.46 -8.49 0.07
N ALA A 116 2.61 -9.78 -0.17
CA ALA A 116 3.24 -10.73 0.72
C ALA A 116 4.36 -11.52 0.03
N ASN A 117 5.47 -11.70 0.73
CA ASN A 117 6.53 -12.59 0.31
C ASN A 117 6.11 -14.04 0.63
N SER A 118 5.94 -14.88 -0.39
CA SER A 118 5.43 -16.26 -0.25
C SER A 118 6.31 -17.14 0.65
N ILE A 119 7.58 -16.80 0.81
CA ILE A 119 8.56 -17.55 1.62
C ILE A 119 8.46 -17.13 3.09
N GLU A 120 8.34 -15.83 3.36
CA GLU A 120 8.37 -15.24 4.72
C GLU A 120 6.98 -15.19 5.35
N PHE A 121 5.94 -15.08 4.54
CA PHE A 121 4.57 -14.91 5.02
C PHE A 121 4.12 -15.97 6.05
N PRO A 122 4.38 -17.30 5.86
CA PRO A 122 4.01 -18.30 6.86
C PRO A 122 4.68 -18.08 8.23
N LEU A 123 5.91 -17.58 8.25
CA LEU A 123 6.62 -17.26 9.48
C LEU A 123 6.04 -16.01 10.16
N ASN A 124 5.77 -14.97 9.36
CA ASN A 124 5.15 -13.74 9.85
C ASN A 124 3.76 -14.00 10.44
N ALA A 125 2.98 -14.86 9.80
CA ALA A 125 1.65 -15.25 10.26
C ALA A 125 1.65 -16.00 11.60
N VAL A 126 2.73 -16.72 11.89
CA VAL A 126 2.92 -17.40 13.20
C VAL A 126 3.50 -16.45 14.24
N ALA A 127 4.48 -15.63 13.87
CA ALA A 127 5.17 -14.73 14.78
C ALA A 127 4.34 -13.50 15.17
N MET A 128 3.53 -13.01 14.26
CA MET A 128 2.72 -11.78 14.41
C MET A 128 1.29 -12.02 13.85
N PRO A 129 0.50 -12.91 14.46
CA PRO A 129 -0.78 -13.34 13.89
C PRO A 129 -1.78 -12.18 13.74
N ASP A 130 -1.89 -11.32 14.76
CA ASP A 130 -2.84 -10.21 14.75
C ASP A 130 -2.48 -9.16 13.68
N LEU A 131 -1.19 -8.81 13.58
CA LEU A 131 -0.72 -7.87 12.57
C LEU A 131 -0.82 -8.44 11.16
N SER A 132 -0.63 -9.75 10.99
CA SER A 132 -0.83 -10.43 9.71
C SER A 132 -2.31 -10.45 9.32
N SER A 133 -3.21 -10.63 10.27
CA SER A 133 -4.65 -10.55 10.06
C SER A 133 -5.08 -9.13 9.69
N ASP A 134 -4.60 -8.12 10.40
CA ASP A 134 -4.84 -6.70 10.09
C ASP A 134 -4.51 -6.35 8.62
N LYS A 135 -3.41 -6.89 8.06
CA LYS A 135 -3.03 -6.63 6.67
C LYS A 135 -3.91 -7.35 5.64
N LEU A 136 -4.56 -8.43 6.02
CA LEU A 136 -5.33 -9.26 5.11
C LEU A 136 -6.83 -8.99 5.18
N GLU A 137 -7.36 -8.60 6.34
CA GLU A 137 -8.79 -8.56 6.63
C GLU A 137 -9.57 -7.71 5.62
N ASP A 138 -9.07 -6.52 5.32
CA ASP A 138 -9.71 -5.55 4.41
C ASP A 138 -9.05 -5.52 3.02
N ALA A 139 -8.20 -6.50 2.68
CA ALA A 139 -7.53 -6.49 1.38
C ALA A 139 -8.47 -6.94 0.26
N ASP A 140 -8.64 -6.10 -0.76
CA ASP A 140 -9.36 -6.47 -1.98
C ASP A 140 -8.57 -7.49 -2.81
N ILE A 141 -7.25 -7.38 -2.77
CA ILE A 141 -6.33 -8.27 -3.49
C ILE A 141 -5.16 -8.64 -2.59
N VAL A 142 -4.83 -9.94 -2.54
CA VAL A 142 -3.62 -10.44 -1.89
C VAL A 142 -2.68 -11.01 -2.93
N LEU A 143 -1.51 -10.37 -3.09
CA LEU A 143 -0.48 -10.76 -4.05
C LEU A 143 0.68 -11.44 -3.34
N PHE A 144 0.92 -12.70 -3.66
CA PHE A 144 2.11 -13.41 -3.21
C PHE A 144 3.21 -13.32 -4.27
N ASN A 145 4.31 -12.63 -3.95
CA ASN A 145 5.48 -12.59 -4.80
C ASN A 145 6.54 -13.61 -4.37
N ARG A 146 7.65 -13.68 -5.12
CA ARG A 146 8.76 -14.63 -4.90
C ARG A 146 8.31 -16.09 -4.80
N CYS A 147 7.21 -16.43 -5.47
CA CYS A 147 6.75 -17.80 -5.56
C CYS A 147 7.76 -18.67 -6.32
N GLN A 148 8.08 -19.84 -5.74
CA GLN A 148 8.91 -20.88 -6.33
C GLN A 148 8.04 -22.07 -6.71
N ASP A 149 8.58 -23.01 -7.47
CA ASP A 149 7.86 -24.25 -7.82
C ASP A 149 7.45 -25.07 -6.59
N SER A 150 8.27 -24.97 -5.50
CA SER A 150 8.00 -25.58 -4.20
C SER A 150 6.96 -24.85 -3.36
N THR A 151 6.49 -23.67 -3.77
CA THR A 151 5.54 -22.86 -3.00
C THR A 151 4.20 -23.58 -2.87
N LYS A 152 3.80 -23.84 -1.63
CA LYS A 152 2.51 -24.49 -1.31
C LYS A 152 1.36 -23.50 -1.42
N LYS A 153 0.95 -23.19 -2.65
CA LYS A 153 -0.09 -22.19 -2.95
C LYS A 153 -1.38 -22.42 -2.17
N HIS A 154 -1.80 -23.67 -2.00
CA HIS A 154 -3.01 -24.04 -1.25
C HIS A 154 -2.93 -23.65 0.24
N VAL A 155 -1.73 -23.68 0.84
CA VAL A 155 -1.53 -23.26 2.24
C VAL A 155 -1.68 -21.74 2.36
N LEU A 156 -1.09 -20.98 1.44
CA LEU A 156 -1.22 -19.53 1.41
C LEU A 156 -2.67 -19.10 1.20
N GLN A 157 -3.37 -19.72 0.24
CA GLN A 157 -4.78 -19.47 -0.01
C GLN A 157 -5.68 -19.82 1.18
N ALA A 158 -5.42 -20.94 1.86
CA ALA A 158 -6.18 -21.33 3.04
C ALA A 158 -6.01 -20.34 4.17
N PHE A 159 -4.79 -19.75 4.32
CA PHE A 159 -4.55 -18.75 5.31
C PHE A 159 -5.31 -17.44 5.01
N VAL A 160 -5.26 -16.98 3.78
CA VAL A 160 -5.99 -15.76 3.36
C VAL A 160 -7.50 -15.95 3.59
N ARG A 161 -8.09 -17.05 3.12
CA ARG A 161 -9.52 -17.34 3.29
C ARG A 161 -9.98 -17.46 4.74
N LYS A 162 -9.09 -17.78 5.65
CA LYS A 162 -9.42 -17.84 7.10
C LYS A 162 -9.62 -16.46 7.69
N VAL A 163 -8.92 -15.46 7.18
CA VAL A 163 -8.92 -14.08 7.69
C VAL A 163 -9.83 -13.19 6.86
N ASN A 164 -9.69 -13.26 5.54
CA ASN A 164 -10.47 -12.49 4.58
C ASN A 164 -11.51 -13.42 3.92
N THR A 165 -12.77 -13.27 4.31
CA THR A 165 -13.88 -14.11 3.84
C THR A 165 -14.48 -13.62 2.53
N ASP A 166 -14.19 -12.37 2.15
CA ASP A 166 -14.77 -11.68 1.00
C ASP A 166 -13.79 -11.57 -0.19
N GLY A 167 -12.52 -12.04 -0.02
CA GLY A 167 -11.44 -11.99 -1.00
C GLY A 167 -11.25 -13.24 -1.84
#